data_c5fe846f874dec110d8df5476cd406d1
#
_entry.id   c5fe846f874dec110d8df5476cd406d1
#
_cell.length_a   1.000
_cell.length_b   1.000
_cell.length_c   1.000
_cell.angle_alpha   90.00
_cell.angle_beta   90.00
_cell.angle_gamma   90.00
#
_symmetry.space_group_name_H-M   'P 1'
#
loop_
_entity.id
_entity.type
_entity.pdbx_description
1 polymer ?
#
loop_
_entity_poly.entity_id
_entity_poly.type
_entity_poly.pdbx_seq_one_letter_code
_entity_poly.pdbx_strand_id
1 'polypeptide(L)'
;MTISETKIYPRTGDKQTVYLKSVVKNPNIIVGDYTMYNDFVNAPTDFEKNNVLYHYPINHDRLIIGKFCSIACGAKFIFTSANHTLKSLSTYPFPLFFEEWELDKSNVTDSWDNKGDIVIGNDVWIGYEAVIMSGVTIGNGAIVGTRAVVTKDVPPYTIVGGIPARQIRKRFSEDTISSLLSIRWWDWSDEKIKKNISAIQTGSIDAVSYTHLT
;
A
#
# COMPACT_ATOMS: atom_id res chain seq x y z
N MET A 1 16.38 9.40 13.32
CA MET A 1 16.34 8.42 12.20
C MET A 1 15.98 7.06 12.78
N THR A 2 14.99 6.41 12.21
CA THR A 2 14.63 5.04 12.59
C THR A 2 15.56 4.02 11.93
N ILE A 3 15.60 2.80 12.45
CA ILE A 3 16.41 1.70 11.87
C ILE A 3 15.97 1.44 10.40
N SER A 4 14.69 1.59 10.09
CA SER A 4 14.15 1.37 8.75
C SER A 4 14.55 2.45 7.72
N GLU A 5 15.08 3.58 8.15
CA GLU A 5 15.60 4.63 7.24
C GLU A 5 17.02 4.35 6.78
N THR A 6 17.82 3.67 7.61
CA THR A 6 19.25 3.47 7.37
C THR A 6 19.62 2.04 6.98
N LYS A 7 18.78 1.07 7.32
CA LYS A 7 19.02 -0.34 7.08
C LYS A 7 18.17 -0.83 5.90
N ILE A 8 18.80 -1.22 4.80
CA ILE A 8 18.10 -1.75 3.62
C ILE A 8 17.52 -3.14 3.92
N TYR A 9 18.35 -4.07 4.39
CA TYR A 9 17.96 -5.47 4.61
C TYR A 9 17.71 -5.71 6.10
N PRO A 10 16.46 -6.00 6.52
CA PRO A 10 16.12 -6.22 7.93
C PRO A 10 16.79 -7.46 8.52
N ARG A 11 17.03 -8.49 7.72
CA ARG A 11 17.57 -9.78 8.16
C ARG A 11 19.00 -10.01 7.62
N THR A 12 19.89 -10.46 8.49
CA THR A 12 21.26 -10.81 8.07
C THR A 12 21.24 -12.01 7.11
N GLY A 13 21.94 -11.87 5.99
CA GLY A 13 22.01 -12.92 4.96
C GLY A 13 20.81 -12.99 4.01
N ASP A 14 19.72 -12.28 4.27
CA ASP A 14 18.56 -12.19 3.39
C ASP A 14 18.66 -10.93 2.50
N LYS A 15 18.69 -11.15 1.19
CA LYS A 15 18.68 -10.09 0.18
C LYS A 15 17.34 -9.95 -0.54
N GLN A 16 16.37 -10.79 -0.21
CA GLN A 16 15.04 -10.81 -0.82
C GLN A 16 14.04 -9.89 -0.09
N THR A 17 14.37 -9.46 1.13
CA THR A 17 13.51 -8.57 1.94
C THR A 17 14.21 -7.25 2.19
N VAL A 18 13.50 -6.13 1.93
CA VAL A 18 13.99 -4.77 2.18
C VAL A 18 13.01 -3.98 3.05
N TYR A 19 13.51 -2.99 3.79
CA TYR A 19 12.68 -1.90 4.28
C TYR A 19 12.43 -0.93 3.12
N LEU A 20 11.17 -0.74 2.73
CA LEU A 20 10.82 0.08 1.57
C LEU A 20 11.28 1.54 1.70
N LYS A 21 11.19 2.10 2.90
CA LYS A 21 11.62 3.49 3.16
C LYS A 21 13.08 3.74 2.80
N SER A 22 13.95 2.71 2.88
CA SER A 22 15.37 2.82 2.55
C SER A 22 15.68 2.75 1.06
N VAL A 23 14.75 2.27 0.23
CA VAL A 23 15.00 2.01 -1.20
C VAL A 23 14.16 2.90 -2.13
N VAL A 24 13.05 3.44 -1.65
CA VAL A 24 12.19 4.36 -2.39
C VAL A 24 12.85 5.74 -2.49
N LYS A 25 12.86 6.32 -3.68
CA LYS A 25 13.44 7.63 -3.99
C LYS A 25 12.44 8.63 -4.58
N ASN A 26 11.36 8.12 -5.18
CA ASN A 26 10.33 8.96 -5.79
C ASN A 26 9.58 9.75 -4.70
N PRO A 27 9.56 11.09 -4.74
CA PRO A 27 8.90 11.91 -3.71
C PRO A 27 7.37 11.72 -3.65
N ASN A 28 6.77 11.18 -4.69
CA ASN A 28 5.33 10.85 -4.71
C ASN A 28 5.03 9.45 -4.14
N ILE A 29 6.05 8.74 -3.63
CA ILE A 29 5.89 7.47 -2.92
C ILE A 29 6.32 7.68 -1.47
N ILE A 30 5.37 7.72 -0.56
CA ILE A 30 5.59 7.97 0.86
C ILE A 30 5.46 6.64 1.60
N VAL A 31 6.49 6.26 2.35
CA VAL A 31 6.51 4.98 3.07
C VAL A 31 6.79 5.20 4.55
N GLY A 32 5.95 4.63 5.40
CA GLY A 32 6.11 4.62 6.85
C GLY A 32 7.21 3.66 7.32
N ASP A 33 7.63 3.84 8.58
CA ASP A 33 8.70 3.06 9.19
C ASP A 33 8.35 1.57 9.28
N TYR A 34 9.38 0.73 9.20
CA TYR A 34 9.31 -0.73 9.33
C TYR A 34 8.44 -1.44 8.28
N THR A 35 7.93 -0.73 7.27
CA THR A 35 7.24 -1.37 6.14
C THR A 35 8.25 -2.13 5.29
N MET A 36 7.98 -3.42 5.10
CA MET A 36 8.86 -4.32 4.35
C MET A 36 8.23 -4.79 3.04
N TYR A 37 9.10 -5.04 2.07
CA TYR A 37 8.78 -5.70 0.81
C TYR A 37 9.69 -6.92 0.62
N ASN A 38 9.09 -8.05 0.26
CA ASN A 38 9.81 -9.27 -0.09
C ASN A 38 9.61 -9.59 -1.56
N ASP A 39 10.71 -9.79 -2.30
CA ASP A 39 10.68 -10.28 -3.69
C ASP A 39 11.80 -11.29 -3.91
N PHE A 40 11.42 -12.49 -4.34
CA PHE A 40 12.34 -13.58 -4.66
C PHE A 40 12.45 -13.82 -6.17
N VAL A 41 11.76 -12.99 -6.99
CA VAL A 41 11.78 -13.05 -8.47
C VAL A 41 12.63 -11.92 -9.03
N ASN A 42 12.44 -10.69 -8.52
CA ASN A 42 13.17 -9.51 -8.94
C ASN A 42 14.01 -8.95 -7.78
N ALA A 43 14.88 -7.98 -8.07
CA ALA A 43 15.58 -7.25 -7.03
C ALA A 43 14.57 -6.43 -6.21
N PRO A 44 14.41 -6.64 -4.89
CA PRO A 44 13.42 -5.93 -4.10
C PRO A 44 13.73 -4.43 -3.97
N THR A 45 14.95 -4.01 -4.27
CA THR A 45 15.37 -2.60 -4.35
C THR A 45 14.76 -1.86 -5.53
N ASP A 46 14.25 -2.57 -6.53
CA ASP A 46 13.63 -2.01 -7.74
C ASP A 46 12.10 -1.92 -7.61
N PHE A 47 11.58 -1.78 -6.38
CA PHE A 47 10.16 -1.71 -6.08
C PHE A 47 9.41 -0.68 -6.92
N GLU A 48 9.95 0.52 -7.05
CA GLU A 48 9.31 1.59 -7.83
C GLU A 48 9.08 1.18 -9.28
N LYS A 49 10.07 0.54 -9.91
CA LYS A 49 10.01 0.09 -11.30
C LYS A 49 9.10 -1.13 -11.48
N ASN A 50 9.19 -2.07 -10.55
CA ASN A 50 8.57 -3.38 -10.73
C ASN A 50 7.13 -3.44 -10.22
N ASN A 51 6.78 -2.60 -9.23
CA ASN A 51 5.52 -2.72 -8.49
C ASN A 51 4.61 -1.51 -8.63
N VAL A 52 5.16 -0.30 -8.94
CA VAL A 52 4.39 0.94 -9.07
C VAL A 52 4.25 1.29 -10.54
N LEU A 53 3.09 0.99 -11.11
CA LEU A 53 2.87 1.00 -12.55
C LEU A 53 1.97 2.16 -12.97
N TYR A 54 2.29 2.77 -14.13
CA TYR A 54 1.55 3.89 -14.72
C TYR A 54 1.49 5.13 -13.81
N HIS A 55 2.50 5.29 -12.96
CA HIS A 55 2.63 6.41 -12.02
C HIS A 55 3.48 7.52 -12.63
N TYR A 56 2.83 8.53 -13.20
CA TYR A 56 3.48 9.63 -13.88
C TYR A 56 3.25 10.96 -13.14
N PRO A 57 4.28 11.83 -13.04
CA PRO A 57 4.19 13.09 -12.29
C PRO A 57 3.05 14.01 -12.71
N ILE A 58 2.61 13.93 -13.96
CA ILE A 58 1.54 14.76 -14.53
C ILE A 58 0.19 14.55 -13.81
N ASN A 59 -0.02 13.40 -13.18
CA ASN A 59 -1.27 13.10 -12.47
C ASN A 59 -1.32 13.65 -11.04
N HIS A 60 -0.17 14.00 -10.47
CA HIS A 60 -0.03 14.42 -9.08
C HIS A 60 -0.59 13.42 -8.04
N ASP A 61 -0.85 12.18 -8.47
CA ASP A 61 -1.28 11.10 -7.59
C ASP A 61 -0.07 10.49 -6.82
N ARG A 62 -0.33 9.93 -5.63
CA ARG A 62 0.70 9.44 -4.73
C ARG A 62 0.41 8.01 -4.30
N LEU A 63 1.48 7.26 -4.02
CA LEU A 63 1.43 6.03 -3.26
C LEU A 63 1.79 6.34 -1.80
N ILE A 64 0.83 6.18 -0.90
CA ILE A 64 1.05 6.41 0.53
C ILE A 64 0.92 5.08 1.25
N ILE A 65 1.98 4.62 1.89
CA ILE A 65 2.03 3.36 2.64
C ILE A 65 2.38 3.66 4.09
N GLY A 66 1.56 3.18 5.02
CA GLY A 66 1.76 3.34 6.45
C GLY A 66 2.95 2.54 7.00
N LYS A 67 3.01 2.47 8.32
CA LYS A 67 4.06 1.78 9.09
C LYS A 67 3.75 0.28 9.22
N PHE A 68 4.79 -0.53 9.40
CA PHE A 68 4.70 -1.96 9.73
C PHE A 68 3.92 -2.79 8.71
N CYS A 69 3.81 -2.34 7.47
CA CYS A 69 3.16 -3.12 6.41
C CYS A 69 4.09 -4.25 5.93
N SER A 70 3.46 -5.34 5.49
CA SER A 70 4.13 -6.47 4.87
C SER A 70 3.62 -6.63 3.44
N ILE A 71 4.48 -6.41 2.46
CA ILE A 71 4.15 -6.50 1.04
C ILE A 71 4.88 -7.68 0.44
N ALA A 72 4.14 -8.60 -0.13
CA ALA A 72 4.67 -9.82 -0.72
C ALA A 72 5.12 -9.61 -2.17
N CYS A 73 5.93 -10.55 -2.65
CA CYS A 73 6.46 -10.63 -4.01
C CYS A 73 5.36 -10.43 -5.06
N GLY A 74 5.67 -9.62 -6.07
CA GLY A 74 4.81 -9.41 -7.23
C GLY A 74 3.57 -8.54 -7.01
N ALA A 75 3.32 -8.02 -5.80
CA ALA A 75 2.23 -7.07 -5.57
C ALA A 75 2.36 -5.85 -6.48
N LYS A 76 1.24 -5.36 -7.04
CA LYS A 76 1.22 -4.23 -7.99
C LYS A 76 0.31 -3.11 -7.49
N PHE A 77 0.75 -1.88 -7.73
CA PHE A 77 -0.02 -0.65 -7.51
C PHE A 77 -0.23 -0.01 -8.88
N ILE A 78 -1.47 -0.03 -9.39
CA ILE A 78 -1.82 0.42 -10.73
C ILE A 78 -2.42 1.81 -10.65
N PHE A 79 -1.71 2.79 -11.18
CA PHE A 79 -2.10 4.19 -11.12
C PHE A 79 -2.99 4.63 -12.26
N THR A 80 -3.46 5.85 -12.17
CA THR A 80 -4.49 6.47 -12.98
C THR A 80 -4.24 6.37 -14.50
N SER A 81 -3.00 6.52 -14.97
CA SER A 81 -2.68 6.45 -16.41
C SER A 81 -2.83 5.05 -17.02
N ALA A 82 -3.16 4.02 -16.23
CA ALA A 82 -3.57 2.71 -16.74
C ALA A 82 -5.03 2.68 -17.19
N ASN A 83 -5.81 3.71 -16.87
CA ASN A 83 -7.21 3.82 -17.27
C ASN A 83 -7.35 4.55 -18.61
N HIS A 84 -8.53 4.43 -19.24
CA HIS A 84 -8.99 5.30 -20.30
C HIS A 84 -10.24 6.03 -19.81
N THR A 85 -10.46 7.25 -20.29
CA THR A 85 -11.67 8.00 -19.91
C THR A 85 -12.94 7.28 -20.40
N LEU A 86 -13.93 7.21 -19.53
CA LEU A 86 -15.26 6.68 -19.88
C LEU A 86 -16.21 7.74 -20.43
N LYS A 87 -15.77 9.00 -20.52
CA LYS A 87 -16.56 10.11 -21.04
C LYS A 87 -16.50 10.21 -22.57
N SER A 88 -15.48 9.62 -23.18
CA SER A 88 -15.30 9.60 -24.63
C SER A 88 -16.16 8.51 -25.29
N LEU A 89 -16.60 8.76 -26.51
CA LEU A 89 -17.28 7.74 -27.35
C LEU A 89 -16.32 6.65 -27.81
N SER A 90 -15.00 6.91 -27.81
CA SER A 90 -13.96 5.95 -28.15
C SER A 90 -13.12 5.65 -26.92
N THR A 91 -12.71 4.41 -26.75
CA THR A 91 -11.69 4.02 -25.76
C THR A 91 -10.26 4.29 -26.22
N TYR A 92 -10.06 4.70 -27.49
CA TYR A 92 -8.74 5.06 -27.99
C TYR A 92 -8.31 6.42 -27.42
N PRO A 93 -7.12 6.54 -26.81
CA PRO A 93 -6.70 7.74 -26.12
C PRO A 93 -6.10 8.77 -27.09
N PHE A 94 -6.91 9.33 -28.00
CA PHE A 94 -6.47 10.30 -28.99
C PHE A 94 -5.60 11.43 -28.43
N PRO A 95 -5.92 12.05 -27.26
CA PRO A 95 -5.10 13.15 -26.73
C PRO A 95 -3.68 12.73 -26.35
N LEU A 96 -3.43 11.45 -26.08
CA LEU A 96 -2.08 10.93 -25.81
C LEU A 96 -1.18 11.01 -27.06
N PHE A 97 -1.78 10.89 -28.25
CA PHE A 97 -1.12 10.95 -29.56
C PHE A 97 -1.34 12.29 -30.24
N PHE A 98 -1.26 13.37 -29.46
CA PHE A 98 -1.62 14.74 -29.87
C PHE A 98 -0.87 15.21 -31.13
N GLU A 99 0.38 14.79 -31.34
CA GLU A 99 1.17 15.16 -32.52
C GLU A 99 0.59 14.55 -33.80
N GLU A 100 0.22 13.27 -33.77
CA GLU A 100 -0.32 12.56 -34.91
C GLU A 100 -1.71 13.06 -35.31
N TRP A 101 -2.52 13.44 -34.29
CA TRP A 101 -3.91 13.87 -34.49
C TRP A 101 -4.11 15.37 -34.42
N GLU A 102 -3.00 16.15 -34.49
CA GLU A 102 -3.02 17.64 -34.50
C GLU A 102 -3.85 18.24 -33.33
N LEU A 103 -3.76 17.63 -32.15
CA LEU A 103 -4.48 18.06 -30.95
C LEU A 103 -3.60 18.93 -30.05
N ASP A 104 -4.20 19.67 -29.13
CA ASP A 104 -3.47 20.44 -28.14
C ASP A 104 -2.85 19.50 -27.09
N LYS A 105 -1.52 19.62 -26.90
CA LYS A 105 -0.76 18.86 -25.90
C LYS A 105 -1.27 19.07 -24.47
N SER A 106 -1.89 20.19 -24.17
CA SER A 106 -2.48 20.47 -22.85
C SER A 106 -3.60 19.50 -22.47
N ASN A 107 -4.22 18.84 -23.47
CA ASN A 107 -5.34 17.92 -23.30
C ASN A 107 -4.90 16.45 -23.08
N VAL A 108 -3.61 16.16 -22.96
CA VAL A 108 -3.10 14.79 -22.79
C VAL A 108 -3.76 14.07 -21.61
N THR A 109 -4.03 14.77 -20.50
CA THR A 109 -4.67 14.21 -19.32
C THR A 109 -6.16 13.86 -19.52
N ASP A 110 -6.80 14.34 -20.61
CA ASP A 110 -8.17 13.96 -20.96
C ASP A 110 -8.26 12.50 -21.45
N SER A 111 -7.11 11.87 -21.71
CA SER A 111 -7.06 10.45 -22.11
C SER A 111 -7.50 9.50 -21.01
N TRP A 112 -7.50 9.92 -19.73
CA TRP A 112 -7.84 9.07 -18.59
C TRP A 112 -8.61 9.83 -17.51
N ASP A 113 -9.35 9.08 -16.67
CA ASP A 113 -10.02 9.63 -15.49
C ASP A 113 -9.11 9.51 -14.27
N ASN A 114 -8.67 10.64 -13.69
CA ASN A 114 -7.86 10.64 -12.47
C ASN A 114 -8.69 10.21 -11.27
N LYS A 115 -8.27 9.10 -10.60
CA LYS A 115 -8.92 8.54 -9.43
C LYS A 115 -8.21 8.86 -8.11
N GLY A 116 -7.08 9.56 -8.19
CA GLY A 116 -6.31 10.00 -7.04
C GLY A 116 -5.38 8.95 -6.45
N ASP A 117 -4.95 9.23 -5.23
CA ASP A 117 -3.93 8.49 -4.49
C ASP A 117 -4.32 7.02 -4.23
N ILE A 118 -3.31 6.15 -4.11
CA ILE A 118 -3.45 4.85 -3.45
C ILE A 118 -2.95 5.01 -2.01
N VAL A 119 -3.81 4.71 -1.03
CA VAL A 119 -3.50 4.87 0.38
C VAL A 119 -3.56 3.51 1.09
N ILE A 120 -2.44 3.09 1.64
CA ILE A 120 -2.32 1.88 2.46
C ILE A 120 -2.11 2.31 3.91
N GLY A 121 -2.97 1.88 4.81
CA GLY A 121 -2.87 2.15 6.25
C GLY A 121 -1.68 1.46 6.90
N ASN A 122 -1.64 1.45 8.22
CA ASN A 122 -0.59 0.79 9.00
C ASN A 122 -0.91 -0.69 9.24
N ASP A 123 0.09 -1.53 9.46
CA ASP A 123 -0.08 -2.96 9.77
C ASP A 123 -0.88 -3.71 8.68
N VAL A 124 -0.75 -3.30 7.43
CA VAL A 124 -1.44 -3.95 6.30
C VAL A 124 -0.59 -5.07 5.74
N TRP A 125 -1.22 -6.22 5.47
CA TRP A 125 -0.58 -7.30 4.74
C TRP A 125 -1.14 -7.39 3.32
N ILE A 126 -0.27 -7.19 2.33
CA ILE A 126 -0.60 -7.36 0.91
C ILE A 126 0.02 -8.67 0.43
N GLY A 127 -0.85 -9.59 0.02
CA GLY A 127 -0.49 -10.95 -0.40
C GLY A 127 0.24 -10.99 -1.75
N TYR A 128 0.81 -12.15 -2.03
CA TYR A 128 1.54 -12.45 -3.27
C TYR A 128 0.74 -12.10 -4.52
N GLU A 129 1.36 -11.35 -5.45
CA GLU A 129 0.75 -10.93 -6.73
C GLU A 129 -0.61 -10.21 -6.61
N ALA A 130 -0.93 -9.62 -5.45
CA ALA A 130 -2.13 -8.81 -5.33
C ALA A 130 -2.00 -7.51 -6.13
N VAL A 131 -3.13 -7.00 -6.64
CA VAL A 131 -3.19 -5.78 -7.46
C VAL A 131 -4.07 -4.76 -6.76
N ILE A 132 -3.54 -3.57 -6.52
CA ILE A 132 -4.27 -2.44 -5.93
C ILE A 132 -4.49 -1.39 -7.02
N MET A 133 -5.75 -1.04 -7.26
CA MET A 133 -6.11 -0.07 -8.29
C MET A 133 -6.05 1.37 -7.77
N SER A 134 -5.92 2.33 -8.69
CA SER A 134 -5.89 3.76 -8.38
C SER A 134 -7.12 4.23 -7.59
N GLY A 135 -6.92 5.18 -6.68
CA GLY A 135 -7.97 5.77 -5.84
C GLY A 135 -8.42 4.88 -4.67
N VAL A 136 -7.79 3.73 -4.45
CA VAL A 136 -8.17 2.80 -3.38
C VAL A 136 -7.49 3.15 -2.07
N THR A 137 -8.27 3.15 -0.98
CA THR A 137 -7.79 3.22 0.40
C THR A 137 -7.92 1.84 1.08
N ILE A 138 -6.83 1.34 1.65
CA ILE A 138 -6.81 0.12 2.46
C ILE A 138 -6.59 0.51 3.93
N GLY A 139 -7.57 0.20 4.79
CA GLY A 139 -7.56 0.56 6.20
C GLY A 139 -6.51 -0.19 7.02
N ASN A 140 -6.16 0.37 8.19
CA ASN A 140 -5.19 -0.19 9.12
C ASN A 140 -5.49 -1.66 9.45
N GLY A 141 -4.46 -2.49 9.51
CA GLY A 141 -4.59 -3.89 9.89
C GLY A 141 -5.32 -4.77 8.88
N ALA A 142 -5.66 -4.29 7.68
CA ALA A 142 -6.32 -5.07 6.65
C ALA A 142 -5.38 -6.11 6.04
N ILE A 143 -5.97 -7.15 5.45
CA ILE A 143 -5.26 -8.20 4.72
C ILE A 143 -5.84 -8.30 3.32
N VAL A 144 -4.98 -8.18 2.33
CA VAL A 144 -5.29 -8.45 0.92
C VAL A 144 -4.76 -9.84 0.56
N GLY A 145 -5.66 -10.74 0.21
CA GLY A 145 -5.31 -12.11 -0.15
C GLY A 145 -4.44 -12.19 -1.41
N THR A 146 -3.74 -13.32 -1.56
CA THR A 146 -2.93 -13.65 -2.75
C THR A 146 -3.75 -13.47 -4.03
N ARG A 147 -3.17 -12.78 -5.03
CA ARG A 147 -3.77 -12.54 -6.36
C ARG A 147 -5.13 -11.82 -6.34
N ALA A 148 -5.46 -11.16 -5.25
CA ALA A 148 -6.67 -10.34 -5.19
C ALA A 148 -6.50 -9.07 -6.04
N VAL A 149 -7.57 -8.64 -6.72
CA VAL A 149 -7.61 -7.35 -7.44
C VAL A 149 -8.54 -6.40 -6.69
N VAL A 150 -7.94 -5.47 -5.96
CA VAL A 150 -8.66 -4.52 -5.10
C VAL A 150 -9.06 -3.30 -5.91
N THR A 151 -10.37 -3.14 -6.11
CA THR A 151 -10.98 -2.07 -6.93
C THR A 151 -11.82 -1.09 -6.13
N LYS A 152 -11.95 -1.31 -4.81
CA LYS A 152 -12.72 -0.48 -3.87
C LYS A 152 -11.99 -0.42 -2.54
N ASP A 153 -12.32 0.58 -1.73
CA ASP A 153 -11.78 0.72 -0.39
C ASP A 153 -12.01 -0.50 0.48
N VAL A 154 -11.02 -0.79 1.32
CA VAL A 154 -11.04 -1.91 2.27
C VAL A 154 -11.08 -1.34 3.69
N PRO A 155 -12.14 -1.65 4.47
CA PRO A 155 -12.22 -1.19 5.86
C PRO A 155 -11.07 -1.73 6.72
N PRO A 156 -10.75 -1.05 7.84
CA PRO A 156 -9.74 -1.52 8.78
C PRO A 156 -10.00 -2.96 9.25
N TYR A 157 -8.91 -3.70 9.47
CA TYR A 157 -8.93 -5.08 9.98
C TYR A 157 -9.82 -6.05 9.17
N THR A 158 -10.04 -5.74 7.91
CA THR A 158 -10.84 -6.56 6.98
C THR A 158 -9.93 -7.42 6.11
N ILE A 159 -10.31 -8.67 5.91
CA ILE A 159 -9.65 -9.59 4.97
C ILE A 159 -10.45 -9.59 3.68
N VAL A 160 -9.78 -9.28 2.58
CA VAL A 160 -10.37 -9.30 1.23
C VAL A 160 -9.62 -10.26 0.32
N GLY A 161 -10.33 -10.80 -0.68
CA GLY A 161 -9.72 -11.69 -1.68
C GLY A 161 -10.58 -11.81 -2.93
N GLY A 162 -10.01 -12.40 -3.99
CA GLY A 162 -10.69 -12.65 -5.26
C GLY A 162 -10.54 -11.54 -6.30
N ILE A 163 -11.17 -11.72 -7.47
CA ILE A 163 -11.15 -10.82 -8.63
C ILE A 163 -12.58 -10.58 -9.11
N PRO A 164 -13.15 -9.38 -8.88
CA PRO A 164 -12.63 -8.32 -8.02
C PRO A 164 -12.68 -8.72 -6.55
N ALA A 165 -11.77 -8.14 -5.73
CA ALA A 165 -11.70 -8.45 -4.32
C ALA A 165 -13.01 -8.15 -3.58
N ARG A 166 -13.40 -9.08 -2.69
CA ARG A 166 -14.57 -8.96 -1.82
C ARG A 166 -14.15 -9.26 -0.39
N GLN A 167 -14.89 -8.70 0.56
CA GLN A 167 -14.71 -9.03 1.96
C GLN A 167 -14.96 -10.51 2.20
N ILE A 168 -14.00 -11.19 2.81
CA ILE A 168 -14.11 -12.55 3.29
C ILE A 168 -14.65 -12.54 4.72
N ARG A 169 -13.97 -11.77 5.60
CA ARG A 169 -14.35 -11.57 7.01
C ARG A 169 -13.56 -10.42 7.63
N LYS A 170 -13.96 -9.99 8.80
CA LYS A 170 -13.11 -9.18 9.68
C LYS A 170 -12.13 -10.05 10.46
N ARG A 171 -11.00 -9.48 10.88
CA ARG A 171 -10.00 -10.16 11.72
C ARG A 171 -10.53 -10.34 13.15
N PHE A 172 -11.25 -9.35 13.63
CA PHE A 172 -11.72 -9.21 15.02
C PHE A 172 -13.17 -8.72 15.06
N SER A 173 -13.77 -8.68 16.28
CA SER A 173 -15.04 -8.03 16.52
C SER A 173 -14.94 -6.49 16.33
N GLU A 174 -16.09 -5.81 16.17
CA GLU A 174 -16.11 -4.34 16.00
C GLU A 174 -15.51 -3.62 17.21
N ASP A 175 -15.83 -4.09 18.42
CA ASP A 175 -15.31 -3.50 19.67
C ASP A 175 -13.79 -3.63 19.74
N THR A 176 -13.27 -4.79 19.37
CA THR A 176 -11.84 -5.06 19.25
C THR A 176 -11.17 -4.15 18.22
N ILE A 177 -11.78 -4.00 17.04
CA ILE A 177 -11.28 -3.12 15.97
C ILE A 177 -11.25 -1.68 16.44
N SER A 178 -12.32 -1.20 17.10
CA SER A 178 -12.40 0.14 17.66
C SER A 178 -11.28 0.40 18.68
N SER A 179 -11.05 -0.55 19.59
CA SER A 179 -9.97 -0.49 20.58
C SER A 179 -8.59 -0.43 19.92
N LEU A 180 -8.30 -1.29 18.94
CA LEU A 180 -7.02 -1.29 18.21
C LEU A 180 -6.77 0.00 17.44
N LEU A 181 -7.81 0.59 16.84
CA LEU A 181 -7.73 1.88 16.14
C LEU A 181 -7.49 3.04 17.12
N SER A 182 -7.97 2.94 18.36
CA SER A 182 -7.69 3.91 19.45
C SER A 182 -6.27 3.76 19.98
N ILE A 183 -5.81 2.53 20.22
CA ILE A 183 -4.48 2.20 20.76
C ILE A 183 -3.37 2.66 19.82
N ARG A 184 -3.52 2.48 18.51
CA ARG A 184 -2.56 2.88 17.48
C ARG A 184 -1.13 2.47 17.81
N TRP A 185 -0.90 1.20 18.13
CA TRP A 185 0.39 0.67 18.59
C TRP A 185 1.55 0.98 17.63
N TRP A 186 1.27 1.15 16.35
CA TRP A 186 2.26 1.53 15.32
C TRP A 186 2.81 2.97 15.47
N ASP A 187 2.20 3.79 16.34
CA ASP A 187 2.68 5.13 16.68
C ASP A 187 3.47 5.16 18.00
N TRP A 188 3.65 4.02 18.67
CA TRP A 188 4.46 3.92 19.86
C TRP A 188 5.95 4.05 19.55
N SER A 189 6.76 4.44 20.56
CA SER A 189 8.21 4.41 20.42
C SER A 189 8.73 2.98 20.28
N ASP A 190 9.92 2.83 19.68
CA ASP A 190 10.58 1.53 19.53
C ASP A 190 10.73 0.79 20.86
N GLU A 191 11.06 1.53 21.95
CA GLU A 191 11.20 0.97 23.30
C GLU A 191 9.85 0.45 23.82
N LYS A 192 8.77 1.20 23.60
CA LYS A 192 7.42 0.77 23.99
C LYS A 192 6.99 -0.46 23.21
N ILE A 193 7.25 -0.50 21.91
CA ILE A 193 6.97 -1.67 21.07
C ILE A 193 7.75 -2.89 21.56
N LYS A 194 9.08 -2.76 21.78
CA LYS A 194 9.94 -3.86 22.26
C LYS A 194 9.44 -4.46 23.56
N LYS A 195 9.01 -3.63 24.51
CA LYS A 195 8.45 -4.08 25.79
C LYS A 195 7.14 -4.86 25.64
N ASN A 196 6.38 -4.58 24.57
CA ASN A 196 5.03 -5.09 24.37
C ASN A 196 4.89 -6.05 23.18
N ILE A 197 5.99 -6.47 22.54
CA ILE A 197 5.96 -7.39 21.39
C ILE A 197 5.16 -8.66 21.70
N SER A 198 5.35 -9.25 22.88
CA SER A 198 4.63 -10.46 23.28
C SER A 198 3.12 -10.23 23.31
N ALA A 199 2.64 -9.13 23.91
CA ALA A 199 1.22 -8.79 23.95
C ALA A 199 0.63 -8.54 22.55
N ILE A 200 1.39 -7.81 21.70
CA ILE A 200 0.98 -7.53 20.30
C ILE A 200 0.85 -8.84 19.52
N GLN A 201 1.81 -9.77 19.65
CA GLN A 201 1.83 -11.02 18.89
C GLN A 201 0.83 -12.08 19.40
N THR A 202 0.61 -12.16 20.70
CA THR A 202 -0.34 -13.11 21.28
C THR A 202 -1.79 -12.68 21.13
N GLY A 203 -2.04 -11.46 20.67
CA GLY A 203 -3.39 -10.94 20.44
C GLY A 203 -4.17 -10.65 21.72
N SER A 204 -3.50 -10.48 22.85
CA SER A 204 -4.13 -10.09 24.11
C SER A 204 -4.48 -8.62 24.11
N ILE A 205 -5.72 -8.29 23.72
CA ILE A 205 -6.21 -6.91 23.69
C ILE A 205 -6.16 -6.26 25.07
N ASP A 206 -6.52 -6.99 26.11
CA ASP A 206 -6.51 -6.47 27.49
C ASP A 206 -5.11 -6.05 27.92
N ALA A 207 -4.08 -6.85 27.59
CA ALA A 207 -2.70 -6.52 27.88
C ALA A 207 -2.22 -5.28 27.08
N VAL A 208 -2.62 -5.15 25.81
CA VAL A 208 -2.23 -4.02 24.95
C VAL A 208 -3.00 -2.75 25.38
N SER A 209 -4.27 -2.87 25.75
CA SER A 209 -5.09 -1.74 26.23
C SER A 209 -4.57 -1.18 27.56
N TYR A 210 -4.16 -2.06 28.49
CA TYR A 210 -3.60 -1.62 29.79
C TYR A 210 -2.31 -0.80 29.60
N THR A 211 -1.45 -1.20 28.66
CA THR A 211 -0.21 -0.47 28.34
C THR A 211 -0.42 0.84 27.59
N HIS A 212 -1.59 1.07 27.02
CA HIS A 212 -1.91 2.36 26.39
C HIS A 212 -2.17 3.47 27.43
N LEU A 213 -2.64 3.10 28.59
CA LEU A 213 -3.01 4.02 29.68
C LEU A 213 -1.83 4.39 30.61
N THR A 214 -0.72 3.70 30.50
CA THR A 214 0.54 3.94 31.26
C THR A 214 1.66 4.41 30.32
#